data_ebe85240af5a8ff65c0b20bfdefa1c56
#
_entry.id   ebe85240af5a8ff65c0b20bfdefa1c56
#
_cell.length_a   1.000
_cell.length_b   1.000
_cell.length_c   1.000
_cell.angle_alpha   90.00
_cell.angle_beta   90.00
_cell.angle_gamma   90.00
#
_symmetry.space_group_name_H-M   'P 1'
#
loop_
_entity.id
_entity.type
_entity.pdbx_description
1 polymer ?
#
loop_
_entity_poly.entity_id
_entity_poly.type
_entity_poly.pdbx_seq_one_letter_code
_entity_poly.pdbx_strand_id
1 'polypeptide(L)'
;MDFATFKKWKDTQYRRFDINPEATGNIACDKYATYEVLKSQNIPIIEHVMIFNPASRSNFIGNEGIWPKVISEFLKYGRLVIKPNYGCEGQGVFLCNSIKDAEIAIQKLFKTQNSISICPYYDINKEYRTFYLDGKVKLIYSKTKPFIIGDGKATIGELIEELKLPNKSVVKENIKELELSYVPIIGEKIDISWKHNLSGGAKPDILPKGELYNQIEQLAILSGKAMNINFATIDIIETTDNNLYVLEINSGVCATIFTQLVDNGVEIVKDIYRQAIKKLFQ
;
A
#
# COMPACT_ATOMS: atom_id res chain seq x y z
N MET A 1 -1.68 -22.77 -22.14
CA MET A 1 -1.97 -22.74 -20.67
C MET A 1 -2.99 -21.64 -20.45
N ASP A 2 -4.11 -21.95 -19.81
CA ASP A 2 -5.10 -20.92 -19.46
C ASP A 2 -4.66 -20.11 -18.22
N PHE A 3 -5.32 -18.96 -17.98
CA PHE A 3 -4.95 -18.06 -16.92
C PHE A 3 -5.08 -18.67 -15.51
N ALA A 4 -6.12 -19.47 -15.27
CA ALA A 4 -6.32 -20.11 -13.98
C ALA A 4 -5.24 -21.16 -13.70
N THR A 5 -4.90 -21.96 -14.71
CA THR A 5 -3.81 -22.94 -14.65
C THR A 5 -2.47 -22.26 -14.44
N PHE A 6 -2.20 -21.15 -15.14
CA PHE A 6 -0.97 -20.37 -14.94
C PHE A 6 -0.90 -19.78 -13.51
N LYS A 7 -1.99 -19.20 -13.01
CA LYS A 7 -2.05 -18.68 -11.64
C LYS A 7 -1.80 -19.79 -10.61
N LYS A 8 -2.50 -20.92 -10.74
CA LYS A 8 -2.31 -22.06 -9.85
C LYS A 8 -0.88 -22.59 -9.92
N TRP A 9 -0.30 -22.64 -11.10
CA TRP A 9 1.07 -23.08 -11.29
C TRP A 9 2.08 -22.08 -10.70
N LYS A 10 1.89 -20.76 -10.88
CA LYS A 10 2.69 -19.71 -10.24
C LYS A 10 2.60 -19.80 -8.70
N ASP A 11 1.42 -20.07 -8.17
CA ASP A 11 1.18 -20.18 -6.72
C ASP A 11 1.79 -21.47 -6.12
N THR A 12 1.90 -22.55 -6.91
CA THR A 12 2.36 -23.87 -6.44
C THR A 12 3.80 -24.20 -6.77
N GLN A 13 4.35 -23.65 -7.84
CA GLN A 13 5.58 -24.21 -8.42
C GLN A 13 6.74 -23.26 -8.51
N TYR A 14 6.84 -22.15 -8.00
CA TYR A 14 8.06 -21.33 -8.02
C TYR A 14 7.93 -19.94 -8.64
N ARG A 15 8.35 -18.97 -7.85
CA ARG A 15 8.77 -17.62 -8.19
C ARG A 15 9.82 -17.53 -9.31
N ARG A 16 10.18 -18.62 -9.97
CA ARG A 16 11.17 -18.67 -11.07
C ARG A 16 10.68 -18.09 -12.39
N PHE A 17 9.39 -17.77 -12.49
CA PHE A 17 8.83 -17.00 -13.60
C PHE A 17 8.58 -15.54 -13.24
N ASP A 18 9.39 -15.02 -12.35
CA ASP A 18 9.40 -13.58 -12.15
C ASP A 18 10.12 -12.95 -13.35
N ILE A 19 9.40 -12.12 -14.08
CA ILE A 19 9.91 -11.30 -15.18
C ILE A 19 10.91 -10.24 -14.67
N ASN A 20 10.94 -10.01 -13.36
CA ASN A 20 11.86 -9.10 -12.71
C ASN A 20 13.19 -9.80 -12.38
N PRO A 21 14.34 -9.10 -12.49
CA PRO A 21 15.56 -9.57 -11.86
C PRO A 21 15.37 -9.82 -10.35
N GLU A 22 15.91 -10.90 -9.83
CA GLU A 22 15.74 -11.28 -8.43
C GLU A 22 16.17 -10.17 -7.46
N ALA A 23 17.31 -9.54 -7.71
CA ALA A 23 17.78 -8.41 -6.89
C ALA A 23 16.78 -7.25 -6.86
N THR A 24 16.23 -6.90 -8.02
CA THR A 24 15.21 -5.85 -8.15
C THR A 24 13.92 -6.22 -7.38
N GLY A 25 13.47 -7.47 -7.51
CA GLY A 25 12.32 -7.98 -6.77
C GLY A 25 12.51 -7.87 -5.26
N ASN A 26 13.69 -8.20 -4.76
CA ASN A 26 14.04 -8.10 -3.35
C ASN A 26 14.08 -6.64 -2.86
N ILE A 27 14.66 -5.72 -3.65
CA ILE A 27 14.65 -4.27 -3.33
C ILE A 27 13.22 -3.74 -3.29
N ALA A 28 12.37 -4.11 -4.23
CA ALA A 28 10.97 -3.66 -4.26
C ALA A 28 10.15 -4.15 -3.05
N CYS A 29 10.52 -5.26 -2.43
CA CYS A 29 9.90 -5.74 -1.19
C CYS A 29 10.36 -4.99 0.06
N ASP A 30 11.49 -4.27 -0.01
CA ASP A 30 12.08 -3.47 1.06
C ASP A 30 11.70 -2.00 0.87
N LYS A 31 10.84 -1.47 1.74
CA LYS A 31 10.32 -0.10 1.61
C LYS A 31 11.41 0.96 1.73
N TYR A 32 12.37 0.74 2.64
CA TYR A 32 13.48 1.67 2.82
C TYR A 32 14.46 1.62 1.64
N ALA A 33 14.79 0.43 1.14
CA ALA A 33 15.66 0.31 -0.03
C ALA A 33 15.00 0.93 -1.29
N THR A 34 13.69 0.71 -1.49
CA THR A 34 12.92 1.37 -2.57
C THR A 34 13.00 2.89 -2.44
N TYR A 35 12.81 3.43 -1.23
CA TYR A 35 12.93 4.86 -0.96
C TYR A 35 14.32 5.40 -1.32
N GLU A 36 15.40 4.75 -0.88
CA GLU A 36 16.76 5.19 -1.17
C GLU A 36 17.06 5.19 -2.68
N VAL A 37 16.61 4.17 -3.41
CA VAL A 37 16.78 4.11 -4.87
C VAL A 37 16.04 5.25 -5.56
N LEU A 38 14.75 5.46 -5.27
CA LEU A 38 13.97 6.50 -5.93
C LEU A 38 14.44 7.90 -5.55
N LYS A 39 14.78 8.12 -4.28
CA LYS A 39 15.34 9.38 -3.78
C LYS A 39 16.64 9.73 -4.50
N SER A 40 17.53 8.75 -4.72
CA SER A 40 18.82 8.98 -5.42
C SER A 40 18.64 9.45 -6.87
N GLN A 41 17.46 9.18 -7.46
CA GLN A 41 17.08 9.62 -8.80
C GLN A 41 16.16 10.85 -8.80
N ASN A 42 16.00 11.51 -7.64
CA ASN A 42 15.11 12.67 -7.45
C ASN A 42 13.64 12.39 -7.83
N ILE A 43 13.18 11.15 -7.66
CA ILE A 43 11.79 10.78 -7.91
C ILE A 43 11.00 11.04 -6.63
N PRO A 44 9.84 11.77 -6.72
CA PRO A 44 8.99 12.02 -5.56
C PRO A 44 8.49 10.71 -4.92
N ILE A 45 8.92 10.45 -3.72
CA ILE A 45 8.54 9.29 -2.91
C ILE A 45 8.35 9.74 -1.45
N ILE A 46 7.44 9.11 -0.71
CA ILE A 46 7.31 9.39 0.71
C ILE A 46 8.60 9.03 1.45
N GLU A 47 8.98 9.87 2.41
CA GLU A 47 10.19 9.62 3.20
C GLU A 47 10.05 8.36 4.05
N HIS A 48 11.13 7.58 4.13
CA HIS A 48 11.24 6.41 4.98
C HIS A 48 12.47 6.48 5.87
N VAL A 49 12.30 6.11 7.12
CA VAL A 49 13.39 5.91 8.08
C VAL A 49 13.30 4.48 8.59
N MET A 50 14.38 3.70 8.41
CA MET A 50 14.43 2.32 8.89
C MET A 50 14.94 2.26 10.32
N ILE A 51 14.25 1.45 11.16
CA ILE A 51 14.63 1.14 12.52
C ILE A 51 14.76 -0.37 12.66
N PHE A 52 15.88 -0.82 13.21
CA PHE A 52 16.13 -2.24 13.49
C PHE A 52 15.63 -2.64 14.87
N ASN A 53 15.21 -3.90 14.98
CA ASN A 53 14.82 -4.50 16.26
C ASN A 53 16.04 -4.71 17.17
N PRO A 54 16.11 -4.05 18.34
CA PRO A 54 17.25 -4.18 19.24
C PRO A 54 17.53 -5.62 19.67
N ALA A 55 16.50 -6.46 19.82
CA ALA A 55 16.64 -7.85 20.26
C ALA A 55 17.29 -8.76 19.21
N SER A 56 17.15 -8.45 17.92
CA SER A 56 17.64 -9.32 16.83
C SER A 56 18.70 -8.68 15.93
N ARG A 57 18.90 -7.37 16.02
CA ARG A 57 19.77 -6.58 15.13
C ARG A 57 20.54 -5.49 15.88
N SER A 58 20.97 -5.76 17.11
CA SER A 58 21.70 -4.79 17.97
C SER A 58 22.96 -4.21 17.30
N ASN A 59 23.65 -4.97 16.46
CA ASN A 59 24.85 -4.52 15.73
C ASN A 59 24.60 -3.37 14.75
N PHE A 60 23.34 -3.08 14.41
CA PHE A 60 22.95 -1.98 13.53
C PHE A 60 22.38 -0.77 14.27
N ILE A 61 22.51 -0.78 15.62
CA ILE A 61 21.93 0.25 16.50
C ILE A 61 23.07 0.89 17.29
N GLY A 62 23.11 2.22 17.32
CA GLY A 62 24.08 2.96 18.13
C GLY A 62 23.81 2.82 19.64
N ASN A 63 24.73 3.28 20.45
CA ASN A 63 24.66 3.19 21.91
C ASN A 63 23.45 3.95 22.50
N GLU A 64 22.95 4.97 21.80
CA GLU A 64 21.76 5.75 22.14
C GLU A 64 20.45 4.97 21.95
N GLY A 65 20.50 3.81 21.29
CA GLY A 65 19.33 3.01 20.96
C GLY A 65 18.49 3.59 19.81
N ILE A 66 17.20 3.21 19.75
CA ILE A 66 16.31 3.58 18.65
C ILE A 66 15.48 4.84 18.92
N TRP A 67 15.26 5.19 20.19
CA TRP A 67 14.31 6.22 20.60
C TRP A 67 14.68 7.64 20.17
N PRO A 68 15.94 8.10 20.20
CA PRO A 68 16.31 9.41 19.71
C PRO A 68 15.85 9.65 18.27
N LYS A 69 15.97 8.62 17.42
CA LYS A 69 15.55 8.70 16.02
C LYS A 69 14.02 8.72 15.89
N VAL A 70 13.30 7.91 16.64
CA VAL A 70 11.82 7.90 16.66
C VAL A 70 11.26 9.25 17.11
N ILE A 71 11.82 9.79 18.20
CA ILE A 71 11.41 11.09 18.76
C ILE A 71 11.71 12.21 17.78
N SER A 72 12.89 12.20 17.15
CA SER A 72 13.26 13.20 16.13
C SER A 72 12.28 13.25 14.98
N GLU A 73 11.88 12.07 14.44
CA GLU A 73 10.89 11.99 13.35
C GLU A 73 9.51 12.48 13.82
N PHE A 74 9.13 12.14 15.06
CA PHE A 74 7.84 12.61 15.61
C PHE A 74 7.83 14.13 15.81
N LEU A 75 8.91 14.73 16.33
CA LEU A 75 9.03 16.18 16.48
C LEU A 75 9.04 16.90 15.13
N LYS A 76 9.62 16.29 14.11
CA LYS A 76 9.65 16.86 12.75
C LYS A 76 8.28 16.88 12.08
N TYR A 77 7.46 15.84 12.23
CA TYR A 77 6.24 15.65 11.44
C TYR A 77 4.94 15.68 12.25
N GLY A 78 5.00 15.54 13.57
CA GLY A 78 3.83 15.53 14.48
C GLY A 78 2.99 14.25 14.39
N ARG A 79 2.89 13.62 13.22
CA ARG A 79 2.13 12.38 12.98
C ARG A 79 2.96 11.44 12.12
N LEU A 80 3.02 10.17 12.53
CA LEU A 80 3.82 9.16 11.84
C LEU A 80 2.97 7.95 11.41
N VAL A 81 3.42 7.29 10.37
CA VAL A 81 2.98 5.93 10.02
C VAL A 81 4.15 4.97 10.27
N ILE A 82 3.90 3.97 11.13
CA ILE A 82 4.88 2.93 11.45
C ILE A 82 4.38 1.61 10.90
N LYS A 83 5.23 0.92 10.13
CA LYS A 83 4.86 -0.29 9.40
C LYS A 83 6.04 -1.26 9.28
N PRO A 84 5.79 -2.57 9.00
CA PRO A 84 6.88 -3.49 8.65
C PRO A 84 7.67 -2.94 7.45
N ASN A 85 9.00 -3.04 7.49
CA ASN A 85 9.82 -2.70 6.33
C ASN A 85 9.56 -3.67 5.17
N TYR A 86 9.37 -4.95 5.50
CA TYR A 86 8.90 -6.01 4.60
C TYR A 86 7.45 -6.35 4.93
N GLY A 87 6.53 -6.22 3.97
CA GLY A 87 5.12 -6.53 4.22
C GLY A 87 4.22 -6.04 3.09
N CYS A 88 3.02 -6.58 3.03
CA CYS A 88 2.02 -6.29 2.01
C CYS A 88 0.62 -6.13 2.63
N GLU A 89 -0.36 -5.72 1.84
CA GLU A 89 -1.79 -5.66 2.18
C GLU A 89 -2.14 -4.76 3.38
N GLY A 90 -1.24 -3.86 3.80
CA GLY A 90 -1.48 -2.93 4.90
C GLY A 90 -1.52 -3.58 6.29
N GLN A 91 -1.04 -4.82 6.42
CA GLN A 91 -0.92 -5.50 7.71
C GLN A 91 0.18 -4.86 8.58
N GLY A 92 -0.12 -4.66 9.86
CA GLY A 92 0.82 -4.04 10.78
C GLY A 92 1.15 -2.58 10.48
N VAL A 93 0.26 -1.84 9.80
CA VAL A 93 0.44 -0.41 9.50
C VAL A 93 -0.32 0.41 10.55
N PHE A 94 0.40 1.17 11.35
CA PHE A 94 -0.12 1.97 12.46
C PHE A 94 0.02 3.46 12.17
N LEU A 95 -1.07 4.20 12.38
CA LEU A 95 -1.06 5.65 12.47
C LEU A 95 -0.76 6.04 13.93
N CYS A 96 0.25 6.86 14.13
CA CYS A 96 0.71 7.31 15.44
C CYS A 96 0.52 8.83 15.55
N ASN A 97 -0.40 9.25 16.41
CA ASN A 97 -0.69 10.65 16.70
C ASN A 97 0.05 11.13 17.96
N SER A 98 0.75 10.23 18.65
CA SER A 98 1.54 10.51 19.85
C SER A 98 2.78 9.59 19.91
N ILE A 99 3.76 9.97 20.71
CA ILE A 99 4.94 9.11 21.00
C ILE A 99 4.48 7.79 21.65
N LYS A 100 3.43 7.84 22.48
CA LYS A 100 2.88 6.62 23.09
C LYS A 100 2.28 5.66 22.05
N ASP A 101 1.62 6.18 21.01
CA ASP A 101 1.13 5.35 19.92
C ASP A 101 2.30 4.70 19.16
N ALA A 102 3.37 5.49 18.93
CA ALA A 102 4.59 4.99 18.29
C ALA A 102 5.26 3.87 19.13
N GLU A 103 5.33 4.04 20.44
CA GLU A 103 5.85 3.02 21.35
C GLU A 103 5.04 1.71 21.26
N ILE A 104 3.72 1.81 21.34
CA ILE A 104 2.83 0.63 21.25
C ILE A 104 2.98 -0.06 19.90
N ALA A 105 3.04 0.70 18.81
CA ALA A 105 3.21 0.17 17.46
C ALA A 105 4.56 -0.55 17.30
N ILE A 106 5.65 0.05 17.76
CA ILE A 106 7.01 -0.52 17.70
C ILE A 106 7.08 -1.80 18.53
N GLN A 107 6.55 -1.81 19.74
CA GLN A 107 6.53 -3.01 20.61
C GLN A 107 5.73 -4.15 19.95
N LYS A 108 4.59 -3.85 19.32
CA LYS A 108 3.80 -4.86 18.59
C LYS A 108 4.57 -5.43 17.41
N LEU A 109 5.16 -4.55 16.59
CA LEU A 109 5.87 -4.95 15.38
C LEU A 109 7.14 -5.74 15.68
N PHE A 110 7.92 -5.36 16.68
CA PHE A 110 9.17 -6.04 17.02
C PHE A 110 8.99 -7.43 17.64
N LYS A 111 7.76 -7.85 17.94
CA LYS A 111 7.48 -9.27 18.26
C LYS A 111 7.72 -10.20 17.07
N THR A 112 7.57 -9.70 15.84
CA THR A 112 7.63 -10.51 14.62
C THR A 112 8.55 -9.94 13.53
N GLN A 113 8.94 -8.66 13.64
CA GLN A 113 9.72 -7.95 12.64
C GLN A 113 11.16 -7.69 13.10
N ASN A 114 12.14 -7.91 12.21
CA ASN A 114 13.54 -7.54 12.43
C ASN A 114 13.83 -6.07 12.10
N SER A 115 13.02 -5.46 11.26
CA SER A 115 13.09 -4.04 10.90
C SER A 115 11.70 -3.49 10.61
N ILE A 116 11.53 -2.23 10.92
CA ILE A 116 10.32 -1.45 10.66
C ILE A 116 10.68 -0.19 9.90
N SER A 117 9.69 0.35 9.19
CA SER A 117 9.81 1.62 8.50
C SER A 117 8.91 2.66 9.16
N ILE A 118 9.46 3.84 9.40
CA ILE A 118 8.75 5.02 9.87
C ILE A 118 8.68 6.01 8.73
N CYS A 119 7.50 6.57 8.48
CA CYS A 119 7.30 7.63 7.51
C CYS A 119 6.36 8.71 8.06
N PRO A 120 6.43 9.96 7.56
CA PRO A 120 5.45 10.97 7.90
C PRO A 120 4.05 10.53 7.48
N TYR A 121 3.05 10.97 8.22
CA TYR A 121 1.67 10.84 7.78
C TYR A 121 1.35 11.97 6.79
N TYR A 122 0.79 11.60 5.66
CA TYR A 122 0.24 12.53 4.67
C TYR A 122 -1.27 12.48 4.68
N ASP A 123 -1.91 13.65 4.58
CA ASP A 123 -3.34 13.72 4.32
C ASP A 123 -3.57 13.40 2.83
N ILE A 124 -4.01 12.17 2.59
CA ILE A 124 -4.17 11.61 1.25
C ILE A 124 -5.58 11.93 0.75
N ASN A 125 -5.67 12.61 -0.40
CA ASN A 125 -6.89 12.81 -1.15
C ASN A 125 -7.30 11.51 -1.86
N LYS A 126 -6.40 10.93 -2.65
CA LYS A 126 -6.58 9.66 -3.36
C LYS A 126 -5.31 8.86 -3.41
N GLU A 127 -5.45 7.56 -3.47
CA GLU A 127 -4.37 6.62 -3.76
C GLU A 127 -4.64 5.94 -5.08
N TYR A 128 -3.61 5.87 -5.93
CA TYR A 128 -3.69 5.26 -7.26
C TYR A 128 -2.80 4.03 -7.31
N ARG A 129 -3.31 2.98 -7.95
CA ARG A 129 -2.49 1.82 -8.30
C ARG A 129 -2.28 1.79 -9.80
N THR A 130 -1.02 1.70 -10.21
CA THR A 130 -0.63 1.55 -11.60
C THR A 130 -0.14 0.12 -11.86
N PHE A 131 -0.42 -0.42 -13.04
CA PHE A 131 0.19 -1.65 -13.54
C PHE A 131 1.26 -1.28 -14.55
N TYR A 132 2.50 -1.45 -14.14
CA TYR A 132 3.68 -1.17 -14.94
C TYR A 132 4.21 -2.45 -15.58
N LEU A 133 4.46 -2.43 -16.89
CA LEU A 133 5.05 -3.52 -17.64
C LEU A 133 6.02 -2.95 -18.67
N ASP A 134 7.30 -3.23 -18.53
CA ASP A 134 8.35 -2.97 -19.52
C ASP A 134 8.31 -1.52 -20.04
N GLY A 135 8.45 -0.56 -19.15
CA GLY A 135 8.48 0.86 -19.48
C GLY A 135 7.12 1.48 -19.83
N LYS A 136 6.00 0.75 -19.68
CA LYS A 136 4.65 1.22 -20.02
C LYS A 136 3.68 0.97 -18.88
N VAL A 137 2.79 1.92 -18.65
CA VAL A 137 1.65 1.72 -17.75
C VAL A 137 0.48 1.14 -18.54
N LYS A 138 -0.08 0.04 -18.04
CA LYS A 138 -1.17 -0.72 -18.66
C LYS A 138 -2.53 -0.39 -18.09
N LEU A 139 -2.57 0.01 -16.82
CA LEU A 139 -3.79 0.33 -16.10
C LEU A 139 -3.46 1.31 -14.98
N ILE A 140 -4.32 2.29 -14.76
CA ILE A 140 -4.35 3.13 -13.57
C ILE A 140 -5.77 3.10 -13.02
N TYR A 141 -5.89 2.84 -11.73
CA TYR A 141 -7.14 3.04 -11.00
C TYR A 141 -6.90 3.71 -9.66
N SER A 142 -7.86 4.54 -9.25
CA SER A 142 -7.87 5.13 -7.91
C SER A 142 -8.47 4.16 -6.90
N LYS A 143 -8.10 4.30 -5.64
CA LYS A 143 -8.68 3.60 -4.49
C LYS A 143 -9.30 4.65 -3.57
N THR A 144 -10.62 4.60 -3.36
CA THR A 144 -11.30 5.48 -2.42
C THR A 144 -11.21 4.91 -1.01
N LYS A 145 -11.24 5.80 0.02
CA LYS A 145 -11.40 5.32 1.40
C LYS A 145 -12.69 4.52 1.53
N PRO A 146 -12.68 3.42 2.31
CA PRO A 146 -13.92 2.73 2.63
C PRO A 146 -14.79 3.60 3.53
N PHE A 147 -16.09 3.64 3.24
CA PHE A 147 -17.06 4.43 3.99
C PHE A 147 -18.38 3.68 4.13
N ILE A 148 -19.17 4.08 5.10
CA ILE A 148 -20.58 3.70 5.28
C ILE A 148 -21.47 4.92 5.10
N ILE A 149 -22.75 4.65 4.82
CA ILE A 149 -23.79 5.68 4.79
C ILE A 149 -24.79 5.37 5.90
N GLY A 150 -25.06 6.34 6.76
CA GLY A 150 -26.02 6.24 7.83
C GLY A 150 -27.43 6.02 7.31
N ASP A 151 -28.18 5.15 7.98
CA ASP A 151 -29.61 4.88 7.73
C ASP A 151 -30.53 5.44 8.82
N GLY A 152 -29.95 6.08 9.85
CA GLY A 152 -30.67 6.63 11.01
C GLY A 152 -31.17 5.58 12.00
N LYS A 153 -30.75 4.32 11.89
CA LYS A 153 -31.25 3.20 12.72
C LYS A 153 -30.12 2.32 13.24
N ALA A 154 -29.26 1.83 12.34
CA ALA A 154 -28.17 0.95 12.69
C ALA A 154 -26.96 1.72 13.20
N THR A 155 -26.23 1.13 14.14
CA THR A 155 -24.95 1.64 14.62
C THR A 155 -23.85 1.49 13.54
N ILE A 156 -22.76 2.26 13.67
CA ILE A 156 -21.57 2.08 12.80
C ILE A 156 -21.11 0.63 12.82
N GLY A 157 -21.10 -0.02 14.00
CA GLY A 157 -20.70 -1.42 14.13
C GLY A 157 -21.58 -2.37 13.32
N GLU A 158 -22.89 -2.19 13.37
CA GLU A 158 -23.87 -2.99 12.59
C GLU A 158 -23.72 -2.74 11.10
N LEU A 159 -23.62 -1.48 10.66
CA LEU A 159 -23.41 -1.12 9.26
C LEU A 159 -22.11 -1.74 8.70
N ILE A 160 -21.03 -1.79 9.49
CA ILE A 160 -19.77 -2.46 9.09
C ILE A 160 -19.98 -3.98 8.98
N GLU A 161 -20.77 -4.59 9.87
CA GLU A 161 -21.05 -6.04 9.78
C GLU A 161 -21.83 -6.41 8.51
N GLU A 162 -22.70 -5.53 8.03
CA GLU A 162 -23.44 -5.74 6.79
C GLU A 162 -22.57 -5.64 5.53
N LEU A 163 -21.43 -4.95 5.62
CA LEU A 163 -20.50 -4.85 4.50
C LEU A 163 -19.88 -6.21 4.17
N LYS A 164 -19.90 -6.56 2.87
CA LYS A 164 -19.20 -7.75 2.34
C LYS A 164 -17.70 -7.45 2.18
N LEU A 165 -17.00 -7.21 3.30
CA LEU A 165 -15.57 -6.94 3.28
C LEU A 165 -14.73 -8.22 3.28
N PRO A 166 -13.66 -8.29 2.48
CA PRO A 166 -12.72 -9.42 2.52
C PRO A 166 -12.07 -9.60 3.89
N ASN A 167 -11.83 -8.51 4.62
CA ASN A 167 -11.24 -8.55 5.96
C ASN A 167 -11.83 -7.46 6.89
N LYS A 168 -12.89 -7.81 7.61
CA LYS A 168 -13.58 -6.89 8.54
C LYS A 168 -12.76 -6.54 9.78
N SER A 169 -11.85 -7.39 10.23
CA SER A 169 -11.04 -7.13 11.43
C SER A 169 -10.13 -5.91 11.27
N VAL A 170 -9.58 -5.71 10.06
CA VAL A 170 -8.73 -4.56 9.76
C VAL A 170 -9.49 -3.22 9.88
N VAL A 171 -10.79 -3.23 9.57
CA VAL A 171 -11.62 -2.02 9.69
C VAL A 171 -11.91 -1.72 11.15
N LYS A 172 -12.31 -2.73 11.93
CA LYS A 172 -12.64 -2.56 13.36
C LYS A 172 -11.46 -2.10 14.21
N GLU A 173 -10.24 -2.52 13.88
CA GLU A 173 -9.03 -2.07 14.58
C GLU A 173 -8.74 -0.56 14.45
N ASN A 174 -9.33 0.09 13.44
CA ASN A 174 -9.09 1.51 13.17
C ASN A 174 -10.17 2.43 13.75
N ILE A 175 -11.28 1.88 14.26
CA ILE A 175 -12.40 2.63 14.82
C ILE A 175 -12.42 2.41 16.34
N LYS A 176 -12.52 3.50 17.10
CA LYS A 176 -12.64 3.42 18.56
C LYS A 176 -13.97 2.75 18.94
N GLU A 177 -13.95 1.99 20.02
CA GLU A 177 -15.14 1.24 20.49
C GLU A 177 -16.37 2.14 20.73
N LEU A 178 -16.15 3.38 21.22
CA LEU A 178 -17.19 4.40 21.40
C LEU A 178 -17.81 4.88 20.07
N GLU A 179 -17.05 4.88 18.99
CA GLU A 179 -17.53 5.27 17.67
C GLU A 179 -18.40 4.16 17.04
N LEU A 180 -18.14 2.89 17.38
CA LEU A 180 -18.91 1.76 16.86
C LEU A 180 -20.38 1.73 17.32
N SER A 181 -20.69 2.33 18.48
CA SER A 181 -22.04 2.42 19.03
C SER A 181 -22.86 3.63 18.53
N TYR A 182 -22.22 4.55 17.79
CA TYR A 182 -22.88 5.71 17.23
C TYR A 182 -23.86 5.31 16.12
N VAL A 183 -25.09 5.86 16.13
CA VAL A 183 -26.08 5.71 15.08
C VAL A 183 -26.02 6.93 14.17
N PRO A 184 -25.44 6.81 12.97
CA PRO A 184 -25.33 7.94 12.06
C PRO A 184 -26.68 8.31 11.44
N ILE A 185 -26.90 9.62 11.24
CA ILE A 185 -28.13 10.10 10.62
C ILE A 185 -28.25 9.64 9.17
N ILE A 186 -29.48 9.65 8.64
CA ILE A 186 -29.74 9.23 7.25
C ILE A 186 -28.89 10.06 6.28
N GLY A 187 -28.13 9.37 5.44
CA GLY A 187 -27.27 9.97 4.41
C GLY A 187 -25.91 10.46 4.92
N GLU A 188 -25.62 10.37 6.22
CA GLU A 188 -24.31 10.72 6.77
C GLU A 188 -23.23 9.76 6.24
N LYS A 189 -22.21 10.32 5.61
CA LYS A 189 -21.06 9.56 5.12
C LYS A 189 -19.98 9.53 6.20
N ILE A 190 -19.59 8.32 6.62
CA ILE A 190 -18.55 8.09 7.62
C ILE A 190 -17.45 7.23 7.02
N ASP A 191 -16.23 7.77 6.97
CA ASP A 191 -15.04 7.01 6.58
C ASP A 191 -14.69 6.01 7.69
N ILE A 192 -14.66 4.72 7.35
CA ILE A 192 -14.41 3.64 8.31
C ILE A 192 -12.94 3.20 8.35
N SER A 193 -12.09 3.79 7.53
CA SER A 193 -10.64 3.60 7.57
C SER A 193 -9.93 4.80 6.95
N TRP A 194 -8.76 5.12 7.48
CA TRP A 194 -7.85 6.08 6.86
C TRP A 194 -7.01 5.46 5.71
N LYS A 195 -7.00 4.12 5.62
CA LYS A 195 -6.27 3.36 4.59
C LYS A 195 -7.12 3.19 3.34
N HIS A 196 -6.49 3.23 2.18
CA HIS A 196 -7.12 3.04 0.87
C HIS A 196 -7.02 1.59 0.36
N ASN A 197 -7.06 0.60 1.25
CA ASN A 197 -6.88 -0.80 0.90
C ASN A 197 -8.16 -1.42 0.35
N LEU A 198 -8.08 -2.06 -0.81
CA LEU A 198 -9.21 -2.80 -1.40
C LEU A 198 -9.69 -3.93 -0.48
N SER A 199 -8.78 -4.63 0.21
CA SER A 199 -9.14 -5.66 1.19
C SER A 199 -9.91 -5.13 2.39
N GLY A 200 -9.77 -3.84 2.71
CA GLY A 200 -10.51 -3.14 3.76
C GLY A 200 -11.77 -2.42 3.28
N GLY A 201 -12.20 -2.64 2.03
CA GLY A 201 -13.44 -2.08 1.50
C GLY A 201 -13.29 -0.82 0.65
N ALA A 202 -12.06 -0.40 0.35
CA ALA A 202 -11.85 0.63 -0.66
C ALA A 202 -12.38 0.16 -2.03
N LYS A 203 -12.89 1.10 -2.82
CA LYS A 203 -13.43 0.80 -4.15
C LYS A 203 -12.46 1.28 -5.23
N PRO A 204 -12.15 0.42 -6.22
CA PRO A 204 -11.36 0.82 -7.37
C PRO A 204 -12.22 1.58 -8.38
N ASP A 205 -11.64 2.62 -8.99
CA ASP A 205 -12.24 3.37 -10.08
C ASP A 205 -11.18 3.62 -11.15
N ILE A 206 -11.41 3.14 -12.38
CA ILE A 206 -10.44 3.26 -13.47
C ILE A 206 -10.27 4.74 -13.83
N LEU A 207 -9.03 5.21 -13.78
CA LEU A 207 -8.72 6.60 -14.07
C LEU A 207 -8.83 6.88 -15.57
N PRO A 208 -9.72 7.82 -15.99
CA PRO A 208 -9.81 8.21 -17.39
C PRO A 208 -8.55 8.94 -17.86
N LYS A 209 -8.27 8.85 -19.16
CA LYS A 209 -7.16 9.61 -19.77
C LYS A 209 -7.37 11.12 -19.58
N GLY A 210 -6.32 11.82 -19.23
CA GLY A 210 -6.32 13.25 -18.94
C GLY A 210 -5.00 13.70 -18.33
N GLU A 211 -4.93 14.93 -17.85
CA GLU A 211 -3.70 15.51 -17.31
C GLU A 211 -3.18 14.73 -16.09
N LEU A 212 -4.05 14.47 -15.13
CA LEU A 212 -3.69 13.70 -13.94
C LEU A 212 -3.24 12.26 -14.29
N TYR A 213 -3.93 11.61 -15.26
CA TYR A 213 -3.50 10.31 -15.76
C TYR A 213 -2.06 10.37 -16.28
N ASN A 214 -1.75 11.38 -17.09
CA ASN A 214 -0.42 11.52 -17.69
C ASN A 214 0.66 11.78 -16.63
N GLN A 215 0.36 12.57 -15.60
CA GLN A 215 1.29 12.84 -14.48
C GLN A 215 1.58 11.54 -13.70
N ILE A 216 0.56 10.77 -13.37
CA ILE A 216 0.70 9.49 -12.66
C ILE A 216 1.43 8.46 -13.53
N GLU A 217 1.07 8.37 -14.83
CA GLU A 217 1.75 7.48 -15.78
C GLU A 217 3.25 7.79 -15.87
N GLN A 218 3.59 9.08 -15.98
CA GLN A 218 4.98 9.52 -16.06
C GLN A 218 5.76 9.20 -14.79
N LEU A 219 5.19 9.49 -13.61
CA LEU A 219 5.82 9.16 -12.33
C LEU A 219 6.04 7.65 -12.18
N ALA A 220 5.05 6.83 -12.57
CA ALA A 220 5.18 5.38 -12.54
C ALA A 220 6.26 4.86 -13.51
N ILE A 221 6.35 5.42 -14.71
CA ILE A 221 7.37 5.04 -15.71
C ILE A 221 8.79 5.39 -15.19
N LEU A 222 8.97 6.58 -14.63
CA LEU A 222 10.24 6.99 -14.06
C LEU A 222 10.65 6.07 -12.90
N SER A 223 9.71 5.76 -12.02
CA SER A 223 9.93 4.87 -10.86
C SER A 223 10.30 3.44 -11.30
N GLY A 224 9.56 2.88 -12.26
CA GLY A 224 9.84 1.54 -12.77
C GLY A 224 11.22 1.44 -13.44
N LYS A 225 11.62 2.47 -14.19
CA LYS A 225 12.95 2.56 -14.81
C LYS A 225 14.06 2.69 -13.76
N ALA A 226 13.90 3.58 -12.78
CA ALA A 226 14.88 3.76 -11.72
C ALA A 226 15.13 2.48 -10.91
N MET A 227 14.07 1.71 -10.68
CA MET A 227 14.14 0.41 -10.01
C MET A 227 14.64 -0.72 -10.92
N ASN A 228 14.82 -0.49 -12.21
CA ASN A 228 15.12 -1.56 -13.20
C ASN A 228 14.13 -2.74 -13.09
N ILE A 229 12.85 -2.43 -12.88
CA ILE A 229 11.78 -3.42 -12.71
C ILE A 229 11.00 -3.58 -14.02
N ASN A 230 10.68 -4.80 -14.39
CA ASN A 230 9.99 -5.08 -15.66
C ASN A 230 8.47 -5.20 -15.48
N PHE A 231 8.03 -5.75 -14.34
CA PHE A 231 6.60 -5.95 -14.06
C PHE A 231 6.30 -5.69 -12.58
N ALA A 232 5.47 -4.69 -12.31
CA ALA A 232 5.14 -4.29 -10.94
C ALA A 232 3.77 -3.60 -10.86
N THR A 233 3.23 -3.50 -9.65
CA THR A 233 2.30 -2.43 -9.32
C THR A 233 3.04 -1.34 -8.57
N ILE A 234 2.74 -0.07 -8.93
CA ILE A 234 3.29 1.12 -8.28
C ILE A 234 2.12 1.87 -7.69
N ASP A 235 2.13 2.03 -6.38
CA ASP A 235 1.14 2.80 -5.65
C ASP A 235 1.62 4.24 -5.52
N ILE A 236 0.77 5.19 -5.91
CA ILE A 236 1.03 6.63 -5.91
C ILE A 236 -0.07 7.31 -5.11
N ILE A 237 0.30 8.19 -4.21
CA ILE A 237 -0.64 9.03 -3.46
C ILE A 237 -0.73 10.42 -4.07
N GLU A 238 -1.93 10.98 -4.05
CA GLU A 238 -2.22 12.38 -4.25
C GLU A 238 -2.57 12.97 -2.88
N THR A 239 -1.79 13.93 -2.43
CA THR A 239 -2.04 14.62 -1.16
C THR A 239 -3.10 15.71 -1.33
N THR A 240 -3.62 16.24 -0.23
CA THR A 240 -4.66 17.29 -0.26
C THR A 240 -4.19 18.61 -0.88
N ASP A 241 -2.89 18.83 -0.96
CA ASP A 241 -2.24 19.94 -1.68
C ASP A 241 -1.83 19.58 -3.12
N ASN A 242 -2.40 18.50 -3.67
CA ASN A 242 -2.26 18.01 -5.05
C ASN A 242 -0.83 17.58 -5.44
N ASN A 243 0.04 17.27 -4.48
CA ASN A 243 1.32 16.68 -4.79
C ASN A 243 1.20 15.17 -4.98
N LEU A 244 1.99 14.63 -5.91
CA LEU A 244 2.07 13.19 -6.18
C LEU A 244 3.35 12.60 -5.62
N TYR A 245 3.23 11.51 -4.85
CA TYR A 245 4.37 10.76 -4.32
C TYR A 245 4.18 9.26 -4.55
N VAL A 246 5.26 8.57 -4.88
CA VAL A 246 5.27 7.11 -4.83
C VAL A 246 5.12 6.67 -3.38
N LEU A 247 4.20 5.75 -3.13
CA LEU A 247 3.96 5.15 -1.81
C LEU A 247 4.75 3.85 -1.64
N GLU A 248 4.65 2.96 -2.62
CA GLU A 248 5.36 1.68 -2.66
C GLU A 248 5.40 1.09 -4.07
N ILE A 249 6.34 0.18 -4.29
CA ILE A 249 6.44 -0.62 -5.51
C ILE A 249 6.37 -2.10 -5.12
N ASN A 250 5.47 -2.84 -5.79
CA ASN A 250 5.26 -4.25 -5.51
C ASN A 250 5.64 -5.09 -6.75
N SER A 251 6.70 -5.89 -6.67
CA SER A 251 7.12 -6.82 -7.72
C SER A 251 6.17 -8.02 -7.85
N GLY A 252 5.48 -8.39 -6.78
CA GLY A 252 4.45 -9.41 -6.76
C GLY A 252 3.08 -8.85 -7.16
N VAL A 253 2.83 -8.70 -8.48
CA VAL A 253 1.57 -8.14 -8.97
C VAL A 253 0.38 -9.03 -8.58
N CYS A 254 -0.58 -8.46 -7.83
CA CYS A 254 -1.82 -9.11 -7.45
C CYS A 254 -3.01 -8.21 -7.77
N ALA A 255 -3.98 -8.77 -8.50
CA ALA A 255 -5.17 -8.05 -8.94
C ALA A 255 -6.48 -8.73 -8.53
N THR A 256 -6.45 -9.72 -7.64
CA THR A 256 -7.60 -10.56 -7.30
C THR A 256 -8.82 -9.74 -6.88
N ILE A 257 -8.64 -8.76 -5.97
CA ILE A 257 -9.77 -7.94 -5.49
C ILE A 257 -10.26 -7.00 -6.59
N PHE A 258 -9.35 -6.39 -7.38
CA PHE A 258 -9.72 -5.56 -8.53
C PHE A 258 -10.61 -6.33 -9.52
N THR A 259 -10.26 -7.58 -9.85
CA THR A 259 -11.04 -8.41 -10.79
C THR A 259 -12.42 -8.79 -10.25
N GLN A 260 -12.65 -8.74 -8.95
CA GLN A 260 -13.93 -9.01 -8.31
C GLN A 260 -14.84 -7.77 -8.22
N LEU A 261 -14.24 -6.57 -8.19
CA LEU A 261 -14.95 -5.32 -7.95
C LEU A 261 -15.22 -4.49 -9.21
N VAL A 262 -14.51 -4.77 -10.30
CA VAL A 262 -14.60 -3.99 -11.55
C VAL A 262 -15.20 -4.84 -12.66
N ASP A 263 -16.22 -4.29 -13.33
CA ASP A 263 -16.80 -4.90 -14.52
C ASP A 263 -15.71 -5.12 -15.59
N ASN A 264 -15.67 -6.33 -16.19
CA ASN A 264 -14.60 -6.74 -17.11
C ASN A 264 -13.19 -6.74 -16.50
N GLY A 265 -13.03 -6.60 -15.18
CA GLY A 265 -11.74 -6.56 -14.50
C GLY A 265 -10.89 -7.81 -14.77
N VAL A 266 -11.53 -8.98 -14.90
CA VAL A 266 -10.85 -10.24 -15.27
C VAL A 266 -10.18 -10.13 -16.65
N GLU A 267 -10.90 -9.64 -17.67
CA GLU A 267 -10.35 -9.55 -19.03
C GLU A 267 -9.25 -8.49 -19.12
N ILE A 268 -9.41 -7.36 -18.43
CA ILE A 268 -8.35 -6.32 -18.34
C ILE A 268 -7.07 -6.91 -17.77
N VAL A 269 -7.16 -7.56 -16.63
CA VAL A 269 -5.99 -8.12 -15.94
C VAL A 269 -5.38 -9.28 -16.73
N LYS A 270 -6.21 -10.15 -17.30
CA LYS A 270 -5.79 -11.26 -18.16
C LYS A 270 -4.98 -10.80 -19.38
N ASP A 271 -5.38 -9.68 -20.00
CA ASP A 271 -4.60 -9.11 -21.11
C ASP A 271 -3.22 -8.60 -20.65
N ILE A 272 -3.15 -7.91 -19.50
CA ILE A 272 -1.88 -7.46 -18.91
C ILE A 272 -0.96 -8.65 -18.64
N TYR A 273 -1.48 -9.72 -18.01
CA TYR A 273 -0.68 -10.91 -17.73
C TYR A 273 -0.25 -11.66 -19.02
N ARG A 274 -1.11 -11.72 -20.05
CA ARG A 274 -0.72 -12.27 -21.36
C ARG A 274 0.46 -11.52 -21.97
N GLN A 275 0.46 -10.19 -21.88
CA GLN A 275 1.57 -9.36 -22.36
C GLN A 275 2.84 -9.63 -21.53
N ALA A 276 2.73 -9.73 -20.22
CA ALA A 276 3.84 -10.04 -19.32
C ALA A 276 4.44 -11.44 -19.62
N ILE A 277 3.57 -12.45 -19.81
CA ILE A 277 4.00 -13.82 -20.15
C ILE A 277 4.71 -13.84 -21.49
N LYS A 278 4.19 -13.16 -22.52
CA LYS A 278 4.85 -13.10 -23.83
C LYS A 278 6.28 -12.58 -23.76
N LYS A 279 6.56 -11.68 -22.85
CA LYS A 279 7.91 -11.14 -22.61
C LYS A 279 8.88 -12.17 -22.05
N LEU A 280 8.42 -13.21 -21.35
CA LEU A 280 9.27 -14.28 -20.83
C LEU A 280 9.82 -15.19 -21.94
N PHE A 281 9.25 -15.13 -23.14
CA PHE A 281 9.61 -15.97 -24.27
C PHE A 281 10.26 -15.17 -25.42
N GLN A 282 10.50 -13.89 -25.24
CA GLN A 282 11.27 -13.02 -26.13
C GLN A 282 12.70 -12.84 -25.61
#